data_14b189279566b402ac0ee4cb8efe1021
#
_entry.id   14b189279566b402ac0ee4cb8efe1021
#
_cell.length_a   1.000
_cell.length_b   1.000
_cell.length_c   1.000
_cell.angle_alpha   90.00
_cell.angle_beta   90.00
_cell.angle_gamma   90.00
#
_symmetry.space_group_name_H-M   'P 1'
#
loop_
_entity.id
_entity.type
_entity.pdbx_description
1 polymer ?
#
loop_
_entity_poly.entity_id
_entity_poly.type
_entity_poly.pdbx_seq_one_letter_code
_entity_poly.pdbx_strand_id
1 'polypeptide(L)'
;MIFGDSLSDTGNLSLATGGYYPQAGTTQPYFGGRYSNGLLWTELLATGLGQAGDATPSLAGGNNFAWAGARTGAGGSPPGLLDQTTLWSMTRPADANALYVLVGGGNDMRDARTDAPGTSVLENKFRQSSAELAIANLKGSLGILAASGAKNVLVSNIPDLGTTP
;
A
#
# COMPACT_ATOMS: atom_id res chain seq x y z
N MET A 1 3.85 9.92 6.77
CA MET A 1 3.45 9.62 5.39
C MET A 1 3.24 8.13 5.25
N ILE A 2 2.18 7.70 4.55
CA ILE A 2 1.80 6.28 4.44
C ILE A 2 1.66 5.94 2.96
N PHE A 3 2.34 4.87 2.51
CA PHE A 3 2.26 4.31 1.16
C PHE A 3 1.94 2.82 1.27
N GLY A 4 1.01 2.32 0.47
CA GLY A 4 0.61 0.94 0.62
C GLY A 4 -0.57 0.50 -0.23
N ASP A 5 -1.15 -0.62 0.19
CA ASP A 5 -2.28 -1.28 -0.44
C ASP A 5 -3.56 -1.23 0.44
N SER A 6 -4.49 -2.17 0.23
CA SER A 6 -5.77 -2.23 0.94
C SER A 6 -5.64 -2.34 2.47
N LEU A 7 -4.53 -2.84 2.98
CA LEU A 7 -4.29 -2.95 4.41
C LEU A 7 -3.94 -1.60 5.05
N SER A 8 -3.70 -0.58 4.24
CA SER A 8 -3.29 0.75 4.66
C SER A 8 -4.14 1.88 4.07
N ASP A 9 -5.00 1.61 3.08
CA ASP A 9 -5.86 2.59 2.41
C ASP A 9 -7.01 3.02 3.32
N THR A 10 -6.96 4.23 3.83
CA THR A 10 -7.99 4.81 4.71
C THR A 10 -9.14 5.45 3.96
N GLY A 11 -9.21 5.28 2.63
CA GLY A 11 -10.35 5.72 1.82
C GLY A 11 -10.00 6.35 0.46
N ASN A 12 -8.76 6.28 -0.05
CA ASN A 12 -8.44 6.80 -1.38
C ASN A 12 -9.26 6.10 -2.48
N LEU A 13 -9.32 4.76 -2.47
CA LEU A 13 -10.15 4.04 -3.45
C LEU A 13 -11.64 4.38 -3.32
N SER A 14 -12.13 4.51 -2.09
CA SER A 14 -13.53 4.89 -1.83
C SER A 14 -13.83 6.27 -2.40
N LEU A 15 -12.98 7.26 -2.14
CA LEU A 15 -13.14 8.61 -2.68
C LEU A 15 -13.07 8.63 -4.21
N ALA A 16 -12.11 7.93 -4.81
CA ALA A 16 -11.96 7.86 -6.26
C ALA A 16 -13.13 7.20 -6.98
N THR A 17 -13.84 6.29 -6.29
CA THR A 17 -14.99 5.56 -6.86
C THR A 17 -16.35 6.09 -6.39
N GLY A 18 -16.37 7.26 -5.74
CA GLY A 18 -17.62 7.83 -5.21
C GLY A 18 -18.30 6.94 -4.17
N GLY A 19 -17.53 6.16 -3.40
CA GLY A 19 -18.04 5.24 -2.39
C GLY A 19 -18.43 3.86 -2.93
N TYR A 20 -18.20 3.59 -4.23
CA TYR A 20 -18.57 2.30 -4.81
C TYR A 20 -17.70 1.15 -4.26
N TYR A 21 -16.42 1.39 -3.95
CA TYR A 21 -15.50 0.43 -3.34
C TYR A 21 -14.87 0.98 -2.06
N PRO A 22 -14.69 0.13 -1.02
CA PRO A 22 -15.39 -1.14 -0.82
C PRO A 22 -16.86 -0.90 -0.49
N GLN A 23 -17.75 -1.75 -1.00
CA GLN A 23 -19.18 -1.65 -0.68
C GLN A 23 -19.42 -2.04 0.78
N ALA A 24 -20.12 -1.20 1.52
CA ALA A 24 -20.71 -1.56 2.78
C ALA A 24 -21.92 -2.45 2.49
N GLY A 25 -21.76 -3.76 2.64
CA GLY A 25 -22.85 -4.74 2.49
C GLY A 25 -23.16 -5.44 3.80
N THR A 26 -24.34 -6.06 3.88
CA THR A 26 -24.75 -6.85 5.04
C THR A 26 -23.86 -8.06 5.33
N THR A 27 -23.12 -8.53 4.34
CA THR A 27 -22.22 -9.71 4.44
C THR A 27 -20.74 -9.34 4.58
N GLN A 28 -20.37 -8.08 4.28
CA GLN A 28 -18.99 -7.57 4.40
C GLN A 28 -19.05 -6.17 5.00
N PRO A 29 -19.00 -6.06 6.33
CA PRO A 29 -19.13 -4.78 7.02
C PRO A 29 -17.82 -3.97 6.91
N TYR A 30 -17.57 -3.39 5.74
CA TYR A 30 -16.47 -2.47 5.56
C TYR A 30 -16.75 -1.14 6.25
N PHE A 31 -15.77 -0.66 7.01
CA PHE A 31 -15.88 0.55 7.82
C PHE A 31 -15.37 1.77 7.06
N GLY A 32 -16.26 2.71 6.73
CA GLY A 32 -15.90 4.04 6.26
C GLY A 32 -14.92 4.08 5.08
N GLY A 33 -15.12 3.25 4.05
CA GLY A 33 -14.28 3.23 2.85
C GLY A 33 -12.96 2.43 2.99
N ARG A 34 -12.81 1.66 4.07
CA ARG A 34 -11.64 0.80 4.32
C ARG A 34 -11.97 -0.66 4.01
N TYR A 35 -10.97 -1.44 3.58
CA TYR A 35 -11.09 -2.90 3.49
C TYR A 35 -10.89 -3.56 4.87
N SER A 36 -11.66 -3.08 5.84
CA SER A 36 -11.63 -3.50 7.23
C SER A 36 -12.99 -3.27 7.87
N ASN A 37 -13.30 -3.97 8.95
CA ASN A 37 -14.49 -3.74 9.77
C ASN A 37 -14.30 -2.65 10.84
N GLY A 38 -13.15 -1.97 10.84
CA GLY A 38 -12.81 -0.91 11.78
C GLY A 38 -11.63 -0.06 11.29
N LEU A 39 -11.02 0.68 12.21
CA LEU A 39 -9.83 1.46 11.94
C LEU A 39 -8.66 0.56 11.53
N LEU A 40 -7.86 1.04 10.58
CA LEU A 40 -6.65 0.37 10.14
C LEU A 40 -5.50 0.61 11.12
N TRP A 41 -4.52 -0.29 11.09
CA TRP A 41 -3.31 -0.19 11.92
C TRP A 41 -2.55 1.13 11.71
N THR A 42 -2.59 1.70 10.50
CA THR A 42 -1.99 2.99 10.16
C THR A 42 -2.65 4.15 10.90
N GLU A 43 -3.97 4.09 11.13
CA GLU A 43 -4.71 5.09 11.89
C GLU A 43 -4.40 4.97 13.39
N LEU A 44 -4.29 3.73 13.88
CA LEU A 44 -3.90 3.47 15.28
C LEU A 44 -2.45 3.93 15.53
N LEU A 45 -1.53 3.66 14.59
CA LEU A 45 -0.16 4.14 14.65
C LEU A 45 -0.11 5.68 14.65
N ALA A 46 -0.79 6.34 13.71
CA ALA A 46 -0.82 7.79 13.63
C ALA A 46 -1.41 8.42 14.92
N THR A 47 -2.47 7.82 15.45
CA THR A 47 -3.06 8.25 16.73
C THR A 47 -2.08 8.08 17.89
N GLY A 48 -1.40 6.94 17.97
CA GLY A 48 -0.40 6.66 19.00
C GLY A 48 0.80 7.61 18.97
N LEU A 49 1.11 8.16 17.79
CA LEU A 49 2.15 9.17 17.59
C LEU A 49 1.63 10.61 17.79
N GLY A 50 0.36 10.81 18.16
CA GLY A 50 -0.26 12.13 18.28
C GLY A 50 -0.52 12.83 16.95
N GLN A 51 -0.54 12.10 15.83
CA GLN A 51 -0.64 12.60 14.46
C GLN A 51 -1.84 11.96 13.70
N ALA A 52 -2.98 11.81 14.38
CA ALA A 52 -4.16 11.11 13.83
C ALA A 52 -4.59 11.65 12.44
N GLY A 53 -4.46 12.96 12.20
CA GLY A 53 -4.76 13.60 10.92
C GLY A 53 -3.89 13.11 9.75
N ASP A 54 -2.70 12.59 10.02
CA ASP A 54 -1.78 12.09 8.98
C ASP A 54 -2.29 10.80 8.31
N ALA A 55 -3.19 10.07 8.93
CA ALA A 55 -3.83 8.90 8.34
C ALA A 55 -4.99 9.27 7.37
N THR A 56 -5.35 10.55 7.23
CA THR A 56 -6.35 10.99 6.25
C THR A 56 -5.89 10.66 4.83
N PRO A 57 -6.80 10.18 3.95
CA PRO A 57 -6.48 9.89 2.55
C PRO A 57 -5.87 11.09 1.82
N SER A 58 -4.90 10.85 0.94
CA SER A 58 -4.25 11.92 0.14
C SER A 58 -5.24 12.64 -0.76
N LEU A 59 -6.25 11.96 -1.28
CA LEU A 59 -7.33 12.58 -2.07
C LEU A 59 -8.21 13.54 -1.24
N ALA A 60 -8.21 13.40 0.08
CA ALA A 60 -8.84 14.35 1.01
C ALA A 60 -7.82 15.35 1.61
N GLY A 61 -6.64 15.47 1.02
CA GLY A 61 -5.59 16.40 1.44
C GLY A 61 -4.67 15.89 2.56
N GLY A 62 -4.85 14.64 3.01
CA GLY A 62 -4.04 14.02 4.06
C GLY A 62 -2.72 13.42 3.57
N ASN A 63 -2.09 12.63 4.44
CA ASN A 63 -0.75 12.08 4.25
C ASN A 63 -0.75 10.56 4.01
N ASN A 64 -1.91 9.95 3.79
CA ASN A 64 -2.03 8.55 3.42
C ASN A 64 -2.21 8.43 1.90
N PHE A 65 -1.18 7.97 1.21
CA PHE A 65 -1.12 7.73 -0.23
C PHE A 65 -1.44 6.29 -0.62
N ALA A 66 -1.76 5.42 0.33
CA ALA A 66 -2.08 4.02 0.07
C ALA A 66 -3.35 3.86 -0.77
N TRP A 67 -3.38 2.86 -1.65
CA TRP A 67 -4.54 2.53 -2.48
C TRP A 67 -4.87 1.04 -2.42
N ALA A 68 -6.10 0.72 -2.13
CA ALA A 68 -6.54 -0.67 -2.13
C ALA A 68 -6.34 -1.31 -3.51
N GLY A 69 -5.74 -2.49 -3.53
CA GLY A 69 -5.36 -3.19 -4.76
C GLY A 69 -4.01 -2.80 -5.35
N ALA A 70 -3.30 -1.83 -4.76
CA ALA A 70 -2.00 -1.39 -5.25
C ALA A 70 -0.97 -2.53 -5.28
N ARG A 71 -0.21 -2.59 -6.36
CA ARG A 71 1.01 -3.39 -6.51
C ARG A 71 2.23 -2.53 -6.22
N THR A 72 3.40 -3.15 -6.22
CA THR A 72 4.65 -2.41 -5.94
C THR A 72 5.10 -1.52 -7.11
N GLY A 73 4.75 -1.86 -8.35
CA GLY A 73 5.18 -1.19 -9.58
C GLY A 73 4.52 0.18 -9.82
N ALA A 74 4.75 0.71 -11.03
CA ALA A 74 4.15 1.94 -11.53
C ALA A 74 3.19 1.68 -12.70
N GLY A 75 2.39 2.71 -13.06
CA GLY A 75 1.49 2.69 -14.24
C GLY A 75 0.23 1.85 -14.05
N GLY A 76 -0.09 1.44 -12.83
CA GLY A 76 -1.27 0.66 -12.51
C GLY A 76 -2.52 1.50 -12.24
N SER A 77 -3.67 0.83 -12.24
CA SER A 77 -4.93 1.37 -11.70
C SER A 77 -5.51 0.31 -10.76
N PRO A 78 -5.51 0.58 -9.46
CA PRO A 78 -5.05 1.79 -8.76
C PRO A 78 -3.53 2.02 -8.82
N PRO A 79 -3.05 3.25 -8.48
CA PRO A 79 -1.62 3.59 -8.47
C PRO A 79 -0.80 2.65 -7.57
N GLY A 80 0.30 2.12 -8.10
CA GLY A 80 1.22 1.29 -7.33
C GLY A 80 2.12 2.09 -6.38
N LEU A 81 2.95 1.39 -5.59
CA LEU A 81 3.79 2.05 -4.59
C LEU A 81 4.82 3.02 -5.21
N LEU A 82 5.36 2.67 -6.38
CA LEU A 82 6.24 3.59 -7.12
C LEU A 82 5.50 4.86 -7.54
N ASP A 83 4.24 4.75 -8.01
CA ASP A 83 3.42 5.91 -8.36
C ASP A 83 3.11 6.76 -7.12
N GLN A 84 2.74 6.13 -6.01
CA GLN A 84 2.41 6.79 -4.75
C GLN A 84 3.60 7.60 -4.22
N THR A 85 4.79 6.99 -4.17
CA THR A 85 6.01 7.66 -3.68
C THR A 85 6.48 8.74 -4.64
N THR A 86 6.33 8.53 -5.96
CA THR A 86 6.62 9.54 -6.97
C THR A 86 5.67 10.74 -6.83
N LEU A 87 4.36 10.51 -6.76
CA LEU A 87 3.36 11.57 -6.58
C LEU A 87 3.65 12.38 -5.32
N TRP A 88 3.92 11.69 -4.19
CA TRP A 88 4.28 12.37 -2.96
C TRP A 88 5.51 13.25 -3.14
N SER A 89 6.60 12.73 -3.73
CA SER A 89 7.86 13.47 -3.89
C SER A 89 7.73 14.72 -4.77
N MET A 90 6.77 14.72 -5.69
CA MET A 90 6.46 15.86 -6.57
C MET A 90 5.52 16.89 -5.93
N THR A 91 4.73 16.49 -4.94
CA THR A 91 3.64 17.32 -4.41
C THR A 91 3.83 17.74 -2.96
N ARG A 92 4.79 17.17 -2.24
CA ARG A 92 5.01 17.41 -0.81
C ARG A 92 6.49 17.59 -0.50
N PRO A 93 6.87 18.56 0.32
CA PRO A 93 8.22 18.65 0.85
C PRO A 93 8.47 17.49 1.82
N ALA A 94 9.69 16.97 1.82
CA ALA A 94 10.08 15.98 2.82
C ALA A 94 10.32 16.65 4.19
N ASP A 95 9.84 15.97 5.24
CA ASP A 95 10.19 16.29 6.63
C ASP A 95 11.15 15.19 7.14
N ALA A 96 12.38 15.58 7.47
CA ALA A 96 13.39 14.65 7.96
C ALA A 96 13.03 14.02 9.33
N ASN A 97 12.10 14.60 10.07
CA ASN A 97 11.63 14.09 11.36
C ASN A 97 10.38 13.21 11.23
N ALA A 98 9.70 13.24 10.08
CA ALA A 98 8.51 12.43 9.86
C ALA A 98 8.86 10.94 9.72
N LEU A 99 7.91 10.08 10.09
CA LEU A 99 7.93 8.66 9.79
C LEU A 99 7.28 8.42 8.41
N TYR A 100 7.99 7.71 7.54
CA TYR A 100 7.52 7.25 6.24
C TYR A 100 7.26 5.75 6.32
N VAL A 101 6.06 5.34 5.98
CA VAL A 101 5.61 3.94 6.09
C VAL A 101 5.40 3.38 4.69
N LEU A 102 6.06 2.29 4.36
CA LEU A 102 5.98 1.60 3.06
C LEU A 102 5.54 0.15 3.27
N VAL A 103 4.35 -0.19 2.80
CA VAL A 103 3.73 -1.51 2.98
C VAL A 103 3.13 -2.00 1.68
N GLY A 104 3.61 -3.12 1.16
CA GLY A 104 3.08 -3.69 -0.08
C GLY A 104 3.82 -4.92 -0.55
N GLY A 105 3.36 -5.48 -1.67
CA GLY A 105 3.88 -6.71 -2.26
C GLY A 105 2.90 -7.89 -2.15
N GLY A 106 1.90 -7.82 -1.27
CA GLY A 106 0.89 -8.86 -1.14
C GLY A 106 0.09 -9.07 -2.42
N ASN A 107 -0.31 -7.99 -3.09
CA ASN A 107 -1.03 -8.07 -4.36
C ASN A 107 -0.17 -8.63 -5.49
N ASP A 108 1.13 -8.27 -5.54
CA ASP A 108 2.07 -8.84 -6.51
C ASP A 108 2.19 -10.36 -6.36
N MET A 109 2.28 -10.85 -5.12
CA MET A 109 2.37 -12.28 -4.83
C MET A 109 1.06 -13.01 -5.10
N ARG A 110 -0.08 -12.42 -4.78
CA ARG A 110 -1.40 -12.99 -5.12
C ARG A 110 -1.54 -13.16 -6.62
N ASP A 111 -1.20 -12.14 -7.41
CA ASP A 111 -1.30 -12.19 -8.85
C ASP A 111 -0.33 -13.23 -9.43
N ALA A 112 0.92 -13.26 -8.96
CA ALA A 112 1.90 -14.26 -9.37
C ALA A 112 1.41 -15.70 -9.07
N ARG A 113 0.68 -15.91 -7.98
CA ARG A 113 0.06 -17.19 -7.64
C ARG A 113 -1.13 -17.50 -8.54
N THR A 114 -1.93 -16.49 -8.91
CA THR A 114 -3.06 -16.64 -9.83
C THR A 114 -2.60 -16.97 -11.23
N ASP A 115 -1.56 -16.31 -11.73
CA ASP A 115 -1.01 -16.47 -13.07
C ASP A 115 -0.22 -17.77 -13.23
N ALA A 116 0.35 -18.29 -12.13
CA ALA A 116 1.11 -19.53 -12.08
C ALA A 116 0.65 -20.41 -10.89
N PRO A 117 -0.55 -21.04 -11.00
CA PRO A 117 -1.19 -21.72 -9.86
C PRO A 117 -0.55 -23.07 -9.50
N GLY A 118 0.18 -23.70 -10.41
CA GLY A 118 0.78 -25.01 -10.23
C GLY A 118 2.10 -25.00 -9.45
N THR A 119 2.80 -26.13 -9.47
CA THR A 119 4.07 -26.34 -8.76
C THR A 119 5.21 -26.73 -9.68
N SER A 120 5.05 -26.59 -11.00
CA SER A 120 6.11 -26.86 -11.96
C SER A 120 7.33 -25.94 -11.73
N VAL A 121 8.49 -26.36 -12.24
CA VAL A 121 9.73 -25.55 -12.16
C VAL A 121 9.56 -24.19 -12.83
N LEU A 122 8.82 -24.12 -13.96
CA LEU A 122 8.56 -22.86 -14.65
C LEU A 122 7.66 -21.92 -13.83
N GLU A 123 6.58 -22.43 -13.25
CA GLU A 123 5.69 -21.63 -12.40
C GLU A 123 6.38 -21.15 -11.13
N ASN A 124 7.22 -21.99 -10.53
CA ASN A 124 8.04 -21.57 -9.38
C ASN A 124 9.02 -20.46 -9.76
N LYS A 125 9.69 -20.57 -10.92
CA LYS A 125 10.56 -19.49 -11.43
C LYS A 125 9.80 -18.21 -11.72
N PHE A 126 8.60 -18.30 -12.30
CA PHE A 126 7.75 -17.14 -12.56
C PHE A 126 7.41 -16.40 -11.26
N ARG A 127 6.94 -17.12 -10.24
CA ARG A 127 6.64 -16.53 -8.92
C ARG A 127 7.88 -15.92 -8.26
N GLN A 128 9.04 -16.59 -8.38
CA GLN A 128 10.30 -16.05 -7.88
C GLN A 128 10.65 -14.73 -8.60
N SER A 129 10.58 -14.68 -9.93
CA SER A 129 10.84 -13.45 -10.69
C SER A 129 9.87 -12.33 -10.34
N SER A 130 8.60 -12.66 -10.08
CA SER A 130 7.59 -11.68 -9.63
C SER A 130 7.94 -11.12 -8.24
N ALA A 131 8.42 -11.95 -7.34
CA ALA A 131 8.89 -11.51 -6.03
C ALA A 131 10.15 -10.63 -6.13
N GLU A 132 11.11 -11.00 -6.98
CA GLU A 132 12.31 -10.22 -7.24
C GLU A 132 11.97 -8.84 -7.82
N LEU A 133 11.01 -8.78 -8.75
CA LEU A 133 10.51 -7.52 -9.30
C LEU A 133 9.82 -6.66 -8.23
N ALA A 134 8.98 -7.25 -7.38
CA ALA A 134 8.33 -6.54 -6.30
C ALA A 134 9.37 -5.95 -5.32
N ILE A 135 10.41 -6.69 -4.99
CA ILE A 135 11.53 -6.21 -4.16
C ILE A 135 12.28 -5.06 -4.86
N ALA A 136 12.51 -5.16 -6.17
CA ALA A 136 13.16 -4.08 -6.93
C ALA A 136 12.32 -2.79 -6.92
N ASN A 137 11.00 -2.90 -7.07
CA ASN A 137 10.07 -1.77 -6.99
C ASN A 137 10.05 -1.14 -5.59
N LEU A 138 10.03 -1.95 -4.53
CA LEU A 138 10.12 -1.46 -3.15
C LEU A 138 11.44 -0.71 -2.90
N LYS A 139 12.56 -1.24 -3.40
CA LYS A 139 13.85 -0.54 -3.36
C LYS A 139 13.80 0.78 -4.13
N GLY A 140 13.13 0.81 -5.29
CA GLY A 140 12.88 2.04 -6.05
C GLY A 140 12.12 3.08 -5.24
N SER A 141 11.03 2.67 -4.60
CA SER A 141 10.23 3.54 -3.71
C SER A 141 11.08 4.07 -2.55
N LEU A 142 11.90 3.22 -1.91
CA LEU A 142 12.84 3.65 -0.87
C LEU A 142 13.87 4.65 -1.40
N GLY A 143 14.36 4.44 -2.62
CA GLY A 143 15.28 5.37 -3.29
C GLY A 143 14.65 6.74 -3.50
N ILE A 144 13.39 6.81 -3.94
CA ILE A 144 12.63 8.06 -4.09
C ILE A 144 12.49 8.77 -2.74
N LEU A 145 12.08 8.04 -1.69
CA LEU A 145 11.93 8.61 -0.35
C LEU A 145 13.27 9.17 0.17
N ALA A 146 14.35 8.40 0.06
CA ALA A 146 15.68 8.81 0.51
C ALA A 146 16.20 10.02 -0.27
N ALA A 147 16.09 10.02 -1.61
CA ALA A 147 16.49 11.14 -2.46
C ALA A 147 15.70 12.43 -2.17
N SER A 148 14.44 12.28 -1.73
CA SER A 148 13.61 13.42 -1.32
C SER A 148 13.94 13.94 0.09
N GLY A 149 14.75 13.24 0.89
CA GLY A 149 15.15 13.66 2.23
C GLY A 149 14.48 12.93 3.40
N ALA A 150 13.71 11.86 3.14
CA ALA A 150 13.16 11.01 4.19
C ALA A 150 14.30 10.31 4.96
N LYS A 151 14.26 10.34 6.31
CA LYS A 151 15.28 9.72 7.16
C LYS A 151 14.76 8.54 7.96
N ASN A 152 13.49 8.55 8.33
CA ASN A 152 12.89 7.51 9.15
C ASN A 152 11.88 6.74 8.31
N VAL A 153 12.22 5.53 7.87
CA VAL A 153 11.35 4.71 7.03
C VAL A 153 11.07 3.39 7.73
N LEU A 154 9.80 3.06 7.87
CA LEU A 154 9.31 1.75 8.30
C LEU A 154 8.85 0.98 7.06
N VAL A 155 9.45 -0.18 6.85
CA VAL A 155 9.02 -1.13 5.80
C VAL A 155 8.50 -2.37 6.50
N SER A 156 7.27 -2.78 6.20
CA SER A 156 6.73 -4.02 6.74
C SER A 156 7.10 -5.23 5.88
N ASN A 157 7.25 -6.38 6.51
CA ASN A 157 7.16 -7.65 5.81
C ASN A 157 5.71 -7.89 5.37
N ILE A 158 5.53 -8.62 4.27
CA ILE A 158 4.22 -9.19 3.93
C ILE A 158 3.95 -10.39 4.84
N PRO A 159 2.69 -10.63 5.24
CA PRO A 159 2.33 -11.84 5.97
C PRO A 159 2.60 -13.08 5.13
N ASP A 160 2.74 -14.23 5.79
CA ASP A 160 2.80 -15.52 5.08
C ASP A 160 1.44 -15.80 4.42
N LEU A 161 1.38 -15.54 3.11
CA LEU A 161 0.16 -15.74 2.32
C LEU A 161 -0.26 -17.21 2.22
N GLY A 162 0.66 -18.15 2.51
CA GLY A 162 0.35 -19.58 2.55
C GLY A 162 -0.50 -20.00 3.75
N THR A 163 -0.62 -19.14 4.76
CA THR A 163 -1.46 -19.36 5.95
C THR A 163 -2.79 -18.62 5.89
N THR A 164 -3.04 -17.86 4.83
CA THR A 164 -4.33 -17.18 4.63
C THR A 164 -5.36 -18.15 4.04
N PRO A 165 -6.67 -18.02 4.38
CA PRO A 165 -7.75 -18.84 3.83
C PRO A 165 -7.85 -18.80 2.31
#